data_c4545db3b9a7b2e8dbf2e3e19956c4f3
#
_entry.id   c4545db3b9a7b2e8dbf2e3e19956c4f3
#
_cell.length_a   1.000
_cell.length_b   1.000
_cell.length_c   1.000
_cell.angle_alpha   90.00
_cell.angle_beta   90.00
_cell.angle_gamma   90.00
#
_symmetry.space_group_name_H-M   'P 1'
#
loop_
_entity.id
_entity.type
_entity.pdbx_description
1 polymer ?
#
loop_
_entity_poly.entity_id
_entity_poly.type
_entity_poly.pdbx_seq_one_letter_code
_entity_poly.pdbx_strand_id
1 'polypeptide(L)'
;RDYSKMHKLTLDAINGGAEVIFEGSFLVGGVFIRVDVMKKTPNGWNIYEVKSSSSLKPEHKEDAGIQWYVLNQIKEVELKDIYVTILNKENSKKDNYQLKDFFEDKCLTEEVKINQQNISDTLDNLIKVTKMDSPPQLRKSNHPNKSQKCTFQEHCWPESSNTKDSIFKLYRMRSKKKLSLYDQGIDTLSKIKTFSDLSDIQKIQIRSTVNNEEIINKKIIKNFISTISYPISYLDFETYTEPIPSHNNQRPNER
;
A
#
# COMPACT_ATOMS: atom_id res chain seq x y z
N ARG A 1 -17.89 -4.71 13.51
CA ARG A 1 -18.74 -4.16 12.43
C ARG A 1 -19.70 -5.24 11.98
N ASP A 2 -20.98 -4.89 11.72
CA ASP A 2 -21.99 -5.82 11.21
C ASP A 2 -22.06 -5.72 9.68
N TYR A 3 -21.26 -6.54 9.02
CA TYR A 3 -21.16 -6.55 7.55
C TYR A 3 -22.46 -6.99 6.86
N SER A 4 -23.22 -7.90 7.49
CA SER A 4 -24.49 -8.37 6.96
C SER A 4 -25.55 -7.25 6.97
N LYS A 5 -25.59 -6.46 8.02
CA LYS A 5 -26.47 -5.28 8.09
C LYS A 5 -26.09 -4.23 7.04
N MET A 6 -24.79 -3.98 6.84
CA MET A 6 -24.31 -3.02 5.82
C MET A 6 -24.72 -3.47 4.42
N HIS A 7 -24.53 -4.75 4.10
CA HIS A 7 -24.97 -5.35 2.84
C HIS A 7 -26.48 -5.16 2.62
N LYS A 8 -27.29 -5.52 3.63
CA LYS A 8 -28.75 -5.36 3.55
C LYS A 8 -29.17 -3.92 3.27
N LEU A 9 -28.60 -2.94 4.00
CA LEU A 9 -28.90 -1.52 3.80
C LEU A 9 -28.59 -1.06 2.37
N THR A 10 -27.51 -1.56 1.77
CA THR A 10 -27.17 -1.25 0.38
C THR A 10 -28.19 -1.84 -0.59
N LEU A 11 -28.60 -3.10 -0.39
CA LEU A 11 -29.64 -3.71 -1.22
C LEU A 11 -30.98 -3.01 -1.07
N ASP A 12 -31.36 -2.61 0.16
CA ASP A 12 -32.59 -1.84 0.40
C ASP A 12 -32.57 -0.50 -0.36
N ALA A 13 -31.41 0.18 -0.42
CA ALA A 13 -31.25 1.41 -1.19
C ALA A 13 -31.37 1.17 -2.71
N ILE A 14 -30.74 0.09 -3.24
CA ILE A 14 -30.85 -0.30 -4.66
C ILE A 14 -32.31 -0.57 -5.02
N ASN A 15 -33.00 -1.38 -4.23
CA ASN A 15 -34.39 -1.74 -4.44
C ASN A 15 -35.36 -0.55 -4.25
N GLY A 16 -34.98 0.40 -3.41
CA GLY A 16 -35.66 1.66 -3.22
C GLY A 16 -35.48 2.68 -4.35
N GLY A 17 -34.72 2.33 -5.40
CA GLY A 17 -34.57 3.16 -6.59
C GLY A 17 -33.48 4.23 -6.46
N ALA A 18 -32.49 4.06 -5.58
CA ALA A 18 -31.36 4.97 -5.50
C ALA A 18 -30.60 5.03 -6.84
N GLU A 19 -30.28 6.23 -7.29
CA GLU A 19 -29.54 6.45 -8.54
C GLU A 19 -28.02 6.54 -8.30
N VAL A 20 -27.62 6.97 -7.10
CA VAL A 20 -26.22 7.05 -6.67
C VAL A 20 -26.10 6.50 -5.25
N ILE A 21 -25.12 5.64 -5.02
CA ILE A 21 -24.82 5.08 -3.71
C ILE A 21 -23.33 5.30 -3.43
N PHE A 22 -23.03 5.90 -2.28
CA PHE A 22 -21.67 6.03 -1.77
C PHE A 22 -21.40 4.95 -0.72
N GLU A 23 -20.18 4.41 -0.70
CA GLU A 23 -19.74 3.39 0.26
C GLU A 23 -20.64 2.14 0.26
N GLY A 24 -21.15 1.78 -0.92
CA GLY A 24 -22.01 0.61 -1.10
C GLY A 24 -21.31 -0.66 -0.64
N SER A 25 -21.92 -1.37 0.32
CA SER A 25 -21.29 -2.49 1.01
C SER A 25 -21.94 -3.82 0.63
N PHE A 26 -21.12 -4.80 0.26
CA PHE A 26 -21.60 -6.10 -0.20
C PHE A 26 -20.83 -7.25 0.47
N LEU A 27 -21.55 -8.32 0.77
CA LEU A 27 -21.01 -9.53 1.38
C LEU A 27 -21.52 -10.75 0.61
N VAL A 28 -20.62 -11.44 -0.09
CA VAL A 28 -20.95 -12.64 -0.87
C VAL A 28 -19.86 -13.70 -0.66
N GLY A 29 -20.27 -14.94 -0.37
CA GLY A 29 -19.34 -16.07 -0.24
C GLY A 29 -18.23 -15.90 0.82
N GLY A 30 -18.46 -15.05 1.83
CA GLY A 30 -17.44 -14.70 2.85
C GLY A 30 -16.50 -13.57 2.44
N VAL A 31 -16.67 -13.01 1.25
CA VAL A 31 -15.93 -11.84 0.77
C VAL A 31 -16.76 -10.58 1.00
N PHE A 32 -16.20 -9.63 1.72
CA PHE A 32 -16.80 -8.31 1.95
C PHE A 32 -16.06 -7.25 1.12
N ILE A 33 -16.83 -6.47 0.37
CA ILE A 33 -16.33 -5.30 -0.35
C ILE A 33 -17.11 -4.05 0.04
N ARG A 34 -16.50 -2.90 -0.21
CA ARG A 34 -17.14 -1.60 -0.09
C ARG A 34 -16.75 -0.76 -1.29
N VAL A 35 -17.74 -0.35 -2.05
CA VAL A 35 -17.58 0.40 -3.30
C VAL A 35 -17.67 1.88 -3.00
N ASP A 36 -16.70 2.67 -3.40
CA ASP A 36 -16.69 4.11 -3.12
C ASP A 36 -17.89 4.82 -3.73
N VAL A 37 -18.16 4.61 -5.03
CA VAL A 37 -19.32 5.21 -5.69
C VAL A 37 -19.94 4.24 -6.68
N MET A 38 -21.25 4.06 -6.61
CA MET A 38 -22.08 3.37 -7.59
C MET A 38 -23.06 4.36 -8.22
N LYS A 39 -23.13 4.40 -9.54
CA LYS A 39 -24.03 5.28 -10.29
C LYS A 39 -24.90 4.49 -11.25
N LYS A 40 -26.22 4.61 -11.10
CA LYS A 40 -27.20 3.99 -11.98
C LYS A 40 -27.15 4.62 -13.36
N THR A 41 -27.21 3.78 -14.39
CA THR A 41 -27.34 4.18 -15.79
C THR A 41 -28.51 3.43 -16.42
N PRO A 42 -29.01 3.79 -17.61
CA PRO A 42 -30.06 3.03 -18.29
C PRO A 42 -29.70 1.55 -18.53
N ASN A 43 -28.39 1.23 -18.60
CA ASN A 43 -27.87 -0.11 -18.92
C ASN A 43 -27.16 -0.78 -17.74
N GLY A 44 -27.54 -0.45 -16.50
CA GLY A 44 -26.93 -1.03 -15.29
C GLY A 44 -26.13 -0.04 -14.45
N TRP A 45 -25.28 -0.56 -13.56
CA TRP A 45 -24.50 0.23 -12.63
C TRP A 45 -23.07 0.45 -13.11
N ASN A 46 -22.64 1.70 -13.10
CA ASN A 46 -21.23 2.05 -13.19
C ASN A 46 -20.65 2.12 -11.78
N ILE A 47 -19.47 1.52 -11.63
CA ILE A 47 -18.73 1.40 -10.38
C ILE A 47 -17.48 2.27 -10.46
N TYR A 48 -17.21 3.04 -9.43
CA TYR A 48 -16.03 3.91 -9.34
C TYR A 48 -15.28 3.62 -8.05
N GLU A 49 -14.04 3.25 -8.19
CA GLU A 49 -13.06 3.13 -7.08
C GLU A 49 -12.14 4.35 -7.11
N VAL A 50 -12.07 5.10 -6.02
CA VAL A 50 -11.38 6.39 -5.97
C VAL A 50 -10.00 6.24 -5.31
N LYS A 51 -8.97 6.68 -6.00
CA LYS A 51 -7.59 6.61 -5.51
C LYS A 51 -6.93 7.99 -5.52
N SER A 52 -6.27 8.35 -4.43
CA SER A 52 -5.49 9.59 -4.32
C SER A 52 -4.17 9.59 -5.11
N SER A 53 -3.92 8.56 -5.90
CA SER A 53 -2.75 8.45 -6.78
C SER A 53 -3.00 9.13 -8.11
N SER A 54 -1.93 9.58 -8.76
CA SER A 54 -1.96 10.18 -10.10
C SER A 54 -1.58 9.20 -11.22
N SER A 55 -1.55 7.90 -10.91
CA SER A 55 -1.31 6.83 -11.87
C SER A 55 -2.01 5.56 -11.45
N LEU A 56 -2.46 4.78 -12.44
CA LEU A 56 -3.02 3.47 -12.22
C LEU A 56 -1.90 2.50 -11.82
N LYS A 57 -2.14 1.72 -10.75
CA LYS A 57 -1.20 0.74 -10.21
C LYS A 57 -1.78 -0.67 -10.30
N PRO A 58 -0.94 -1.74 -10.27
CA PRO A 58 -1.42 -3.11 -10.28
C PRO A 58 -2.44 -3.42 -9.18
N GLU A 59 -2.20 -2.96 -7.95
CA GLU A 59 -3.11 -3.14 -6.83
C GLU A 59 -4.49 -2.51 -7.02
N HIS A 60 -4.60 -1.41 -7.80
CA HIS A 60 -5.89 -0.79 -8.12
C HIS A 60 -6.71 -1.67 -9.08
N LYS A 61 -6.02 -2.38 -9.98
CA LYS A 61 -6.66 -3.31 -10.92
C LYS A 61 -7.16 -4.57 -10.22
N GLU A 62 -6.38 -5.09 -9.26
CA GLU A 62 -6.78 -6.21 -8.40
C GLU A 62 -8.01 -5.85 -7.58
N ASP A 63 -8.03 -4.66 -6.97
CA ASP A 63 -9.13 -4.12 -6.18
C ASP A 63 -10.42 -4.03 -7.01
N ALA A 64 -10.34 -3.39 -8.18
CA ALA A 64 -11.46 -3.31 -9.12
C ALA A 64 -11.93 -4.71 -9.58
N GLY A 65 -11.02 -5.64 -9.80
CA GLY A 65 -11.33 -7.01 -10.19
C GLY A 65 -12.09 -7.77 -9.11
N ILE A 66 -11.72 -7.62 -7.84
CA ILE A 66 -12.42 -8.23 -6.69
C ILE A 66 -13.81 -7.62 -6.54
N GLN A 67 -13.95 -6.30 -6.68
CA GLN A 67 -15.24 -5.64 -6.63
C GLN A 67 -16.16 -6.15 -7.75
N TRP A 68 -15.67 -6.23 -8.98
CA TRP A 68 -16.40 -6.78 -10.11
C TRP A 68 -16.86 -8.22 -9.84
N TYR A 69 -15.96 -9.08 -9.33
CA TYR A 69 -16.26 -10.48 -9.02
C TYR A 69 -17.40 -10.63 -8.01
N VAL A 70 -17.38 -9.86 -6.93
CA VAL A 70 -18.39 -9.90 -5.89
C VAL A 70 -19.73 -9.36 -6.39
N LEU A 71 -19.71 -8.20 -7.05
CA LEU A 71 -20.93 -7.54 -7.54
C LEU A 71 -21.63 -8.35 -8.63
N ASN A 72 -20.89 -9.04 -9.49
CA ASN A 72 -21.44 -9.87 -10.55
C ASN A 72 -22.24 -11.09 -10.03
N GLN A 73 -22.13 -11.40 -8.73
CA GLN A 73 -22.90 -12.47 -8.09
C GLN A 73 -24.20 -11.97 -7.43
N ILE A 74 -24.48 -10.66 -7.50
CA ILE A 74 -25.63 -10.02 -6.85
C ILE A 74 -26.70 -9.73 -7.89
N LYS A 75 -27.84 -10.38 -7.75
CA LYS A 75 -28.94 -10.32 -8.76
C LYS A 75 -29.50 -8.90 -8.93
N GLU A 76 -29.50 -8.11 -7.87
CA GLU A 76 -30.01 -6.75 -7.84
C GLU A 76 -29.06 -5.74 -8.52
N VAL A 77 -27.83 -6.17 -8.84
CA VAL A 77 -26.79 -5.32 -9.43
C VAL A 77 -26.47 -5.80 -10.85
N GLU A 78 -27.09 -5.16 -11.84
CA GLU A 78 -26.66 -5.31 -13.22
C GLU A 78 -25.45 -4.42 -13.46
N LEU A 79 -24.26 -5.02 -13.60
CA LEU A 79 -23.02 -4.29 -13.84
C LEU A 79 -22.88 -3.86 -15.28
N LYS A 80 -22.56 -2.58 -15.48
CA LYS A 80 -22.19 -2.05 -16.79
C LYS A 80 -20.69 -1.88 -16.94
N ASP A 81 -20.11 -0.93 -16.19
CA ASP A 81 -18.70 -0.60 -16.26
C ASP A 81 -18.09 -0.41 -14.87
N ILE A 82 -16.77 -0.66 -14.78
CA ILE A 82 -15.98 -0.34 -13.60
C ILE A 82 -14.83 0.59 -13.96
N TYR A 83 -14.65 1.61 -13.14
CA TYR A 83 -13.65 2.65 -13.29
C TYR A 83 -12.77 2.75 -12.06
N VAL A 84 -11.51 3.08 -12.27
CA VAL A 84 -10.64 3.62 -11.20
C VAL A 84 -10.46 5.10 -11.47
N THR A 85 -10.97 5.92 -10.55
CA THR A 85 -10.83 7.37 -10.58
C THR A 85 -9.52 7.76 -9.90
N ILE A 86 -8.62 8.41 -10.64
CA ILE A 86 -7.31 8.87 -10.18
C ILE A 86 -7.17 10.38 -10.34
N LEU A 87 -6.13 10.95 -9.73
CA LEU A 87 -5.82 12.37 -9.91
C LEU A 87 -5.18 12.62 -11.28
N ASN A 88 -5.71 13.59 -12.00
CA ASN A 88 -5.17 14.03 -13.29
C ASN A 88 -4.08 15.07 -13.07
N LYS A 89 -2.80 14.65 -13.16
CA LYS A 89 -1.64 15.56 -13.03
C LYS A 89 -1.29 16.36 -14.28
N GLU A 90 -1.96 16.12 -15.39
CA GLU A 90 -1.77 16.96 -16.59
C GLU A 90 -2.43 18.32 -16.42
N ASN A 91 -3.43 18.42 -15.53
CA ASN A 91 -4.09 19.66 -15.22
C ASN A 91 -3.46 20.35 -14.00
N SER A 92 -3.20 21.65 -14.15
CA SER A 92 -2.85 22.55 -13.04
C SER A 92 -4.03 23.44 -12.68
N LYS A 93 -4.06 23.93 -11.45
CA LYS A 93 -5.09 24.89 -11.02
C LYS A 93 -4.95 26.20 -11.79
N LYS A 94 -6.07 26.66 -12.33
CA LYS A 94 -6.24 27.97 -12.99
C LYS A 94 -7.38 28.73 -12.31
N ASP A 95 -7.53 30.00 -12.56
CA ASP A 95 -8.56 30.83 -11.91
C ASP A 95 -9.99 30.29 -12.12
N ASN A 96 -10.27 29.69 -13.28
CA ASN A 96 -11.59 29.14 -13.64
C ASN A 96 -11.61 27.61 -13.69
N TYR A 97 -10.88 26.92 -12.81
CA TYR A 97 -10.88 25.45 -12.76
C TYR A 97 -12.23 24.89 -12.30
N GLN A 98 -12.54 23.68 -12.79
CA GLN A 98 -13.62 22.87 -12.25
C GLN A 98 -13.01 21.67 -11.51
N LEU A 99 -13.58 21.27 -10.36
CA LEU A 99 -13.06 20.13 -9.58
C LEU A 99 -12.90 18.87 -10.42
N LYS A 100 -13.82 18.60 -11.34
CA LYS A 100 -13.75 17.44 -12.24
C LYS A 100 -12.47 17.39 -13.09
N ASP A 101 -11.82 18.52 -13.35
CA ASP A 101 -10.62 18.60 -14.19
C ASP A 101 -9.40 17.94 -13.51
N PHE A 102 -9.45 17.79 -12.18
CA PHE A 102 -8.40 17.13 -11.41
C PHE A 102 -8.58 15.62 -11.27
N PHE A 103 -9.63 15.05 -11.86
CA PHE A 103 -9.89 13.62 -11.81
C PHE A 103 -9.94 13.02 -13.21
N GLU A 104 -9.52 11.77 -13.30
CA GLU A 104 -9.58 10.97 -14.52
C GLU A 104 -10.12 9.58 -14.21
N ASP A 105 -11.16 9.18 -14.93
CA ASP A 105 -11.77 7.86 -14.82
C ASP A 105 -11.11 6.89 -15.81
N LYS A 106 -10.40 5.88 -15.32
CA LYS A 106 -9.82 4.81 -16.11
C LYS A 106 -10.77 3.63 -16.14
N CYS A 107 -11.40 3.38 -17.29
CA CYS A 107 -12.25 2.21 -17.48
C CYS A 107 -11.41 0.93 -17.47
N LEU A 108 -11.79 -0.03 -16.61
CA LEU A 108 -11.10 -1.33 -16.47
C LEU A 108 -12.00 -2.51 -16.81
N THR A 109 -13.20 -2.29 -17.31
CA THR A 109 -14.23 -3.32 -17.52
C THR A 109 -13.71 -4.55 -18.27
N GLU A 110 -13.06 -4.37 -19.41
CA GLU A 110 -12.56 -5.50 -20.19
C GLU A 110 -11.37 -6.20 -19.52
N GLU A 111 -10.48 -5.43 -18.87
CA GLU A 111 -9.32 -5.98 -18.18
C GLU A 111 -9.74 -6.85 -16.97
N VAL A 112 -10.71 -6.39 -16.18
CA VAL A 112 -11.18 -7.15 -15.01
C VAL A 112 -11.97 -8.39 -15.42
N LYS A 113 -12.74 -8.35 -16.52
CA LYS A 113 -13.46 -9.52 -17.03
C LYS A 113 -12.52 -10.67 -17.42
N ILE A 114 -11.40 -10.35 -18.05
CA ILE A 114 -10.40 -11.35 -18.48
C ILE A 114 -9.77 -12.05 -17.27
N ASN A 115 -9.59 -11.35 -16.14
CA ASN A 115 -8.87 -11.87 -14.99
C ASN A 115 -9.76 -12.55 -13.93
N GLN A 116 -11.07 -12.73 -14.16
CA GLN A 116 -12.02 -13.20 -13.15
C GLN A 116 -11.69 -14.60 -12.59
N GLN A 117 -11.17 -15.51 -13.43
CA GLN A 117 -10.81 -16.85 -12.96
C GLN A 117 -9.67 -16.79 -11.91
N ASN A 118 -8.64 -16.01 -12.17
CA ASN A 118 -7.54 -15.85 -11.22
C ASN A 118 -8.01 -15.21 -9.89
N ILE A 119 -8.97 -14.29 -9.95
CA ILE A 119 -9.56 -13.66 -8.78
C ILE A 119 -10.35 -14.69 -7.97
N SER A 120 -11.19 -15.49 -8.63
CA SER A 120 -11.94 -16.57 -7.99
C SER A 120 -11.01 -17.53 -7.26
N ASP A 121 -10.00 -18.05 -7.94
CA ASP A 121 -9.03 -18.99 -7.37
C ASP A 121 -8.27 -18.41 -6.19
N THR A 122 -7.92 -17.11 -6.28
CA THR A 122 -7.25 -16.39 -5.20
C THR A 122 -8.15 -16.22 -3.98
N LEU A 123 -9.40 -15.81 -4.16
CA LEU A 123 -10.38 -15.64 -3.08
C LEU A 123 -10.70 -16.96 -2.40
N ASP A 124 -10.89 -18.05 -3.16
CA ASP A 124 -11.09 -19.37 -2.61
C ASP A 124 -9.93 -19.86 -1.75
N ASN A 125 -8.69 -19.60 -2.20
CA ASN A 125 -7.50 -19.91 -1.42
C ASN A 125 -7.41 -19.08 -0.13
N LEU A 126 -7.74 -17.77 -0.20
CA LEU A 126 -7.77 -16.91 0.99
C LEU A 126 -8.83 -17.37 1.99
N ILE A 127 -10.03 -17.73 1.51
CA ILE A 127 -11.10 -18.26 2.37
C ILE A 127 -10.67 -19.59 3.04
N LYS A 128 -9.99 -20.47 2.30
CA LYS A 128 -9.42 -21.71 2.91
C LYS A 128 -8.42 -21.38 4.02
N VAL A 129 -7.55 -20.40 3.81
CA VAL A 129 -6.56 -19.96 4.83
C VAL A 129 -7.26 -19.45 6.09
N THR A 130 -8.36 -18.71 5.99
CA THR A 130 -9.10 -18.21 7.17
C THR A 130 -9.78 -19.32 7.98
N LYS A 131 -9.92 -20.52 7.42
CA LYS A 131 -10.52 -21.70 8.06
C LYS A 131 -9.50 -22.71 8.59
N MET A 132 -8.20 -22.42 8.44
CA MET A 132 -7.15 -23.32 8.94
C MET A 132 -7.02 -23.21 10.46
N ASP A 133 -6.82 -24.35 11.14
CA ASP A 133 -6.57 -24.41 12.60
C ASP A 133 -5.18 -23.87 12.97
N SER A 134 -4.26 -23.80 12.02
CA SER A 134 -2.91 -23.28 12.20
C SER A 134 -2.53 -22.32 11.09
N PRO A 135 -1.67 -21.33 11.36
CA PRO A 135 -1.23 -20.39 10.32
C PRO A 135 -0.50 -21.12 9.20
N PRO A 136 -0.64 -20.65 7.93
CA PRO A 136 0.08 -21.22 6.81
C PRO A 136 1.59 -21.05 7.00
N GLN A 137 2.38 -21.95 6.42
CA GLN A 137 3.83 -21.80 6.43
C GLN A 137 4.25 -20.52 5.72
N LEU A 138 5.06 -19.72 6.40
CA LEU A 138 5.60 -18.49 5.83
C LEU A 138 6.54 -18.80 4.67
N ARG A 139 6.36 -18.12 3.57
CA ARG A 139 7.38 -18.04 2.55
C ARG A 139 8.48 -17.10 3.04
N LYS A 140 9.68 -17.62 3.26
CA LYS A 140 10.85 -16.83 3.69
C LYS A 140 11.09 -15.58 2.82
N SER A 141 10.76 -15.67 1.52
CA SER A 141 10.87 -14.56 0.55
C SER A 141 9.90 -13.39 0.77
N ASN A 142 8.94 -13.51 1.67
CA ASN A 142 7.87 -12.52 1.86
C ASN A 142 8.00 -11.72 3.16
N HIS A 143 9.22 -11.63 3.73
CA HIS A 143 9.42 -10.76 4.89
C HIS A 143 8.96 -9.33 4.57
N PRO A 144 8.04 -8.76 5.36
CA PRO A 144 7.49 -7.43 5.12
C PRO A 144 8.52 -6.35 5.46
N ASN A 145 9.49 -6.19 4.57
CA ASN A 145 10.55 -5.18 4.69
C ASN A 145 10.17 -3.88 3.97
N LYS A 146 8.89 -3.72 3.64
CA LYS A 146 8.34 -2.53 2.99
C LYS A 146 7.68 -1.61 4.00
N SER A 147 7.47 -0.38 3.59
CA SER A 147 6.81 0.70 4.33
C SER A 147 5.42 0.36 4.89
N GLN A 148 4.77 -0.66 4.38
CA GLN A 148 3.53 -1.20 4.94
C GLN A 148 3.88 -2.30 5.93
N LYS A 149 3.68 -2.03 7.22
CA LYS A 149 3.78 -3.05 8.27
C LYS A 149 2.64 -4.04 8.11
N CYS A 150 2.98 -5.32 7.87
CA CYS A 150 1.99 -6.39 7.97
C CYS A 150 1.51 -6.47 9.42
N THR A 151 0.20 -6.49 9.62
CA THR A 151 -0.41 -6.57 10.96
C THR A 151 0.02 -7.85 11.72
N PHE A 152 0.35 -8.91 11.00
CA PHE A 152 0.77 -10.20 11.56
C PHE A 152 2.30 -10.37 11.61
N GLN A 153 3.06 -9.33 11.36
CA GLN A 153 4.53 -9.43 11.30
C GLN A 153 5.14 -10.02 12.57
N GLU A 154 4.71 -9.58 13.74
CA GLU A 154 5.23 -10.05 15.03
C GLU A 154 4.85 -11.51 15.31
N HIS A 155 3.66 -11.93 14.85
CA HIS A 155 3.23 -13.32 14.97
C HIS A 155 3.97 -14.25 14.01
N CYS A 156 4.17 -13.81 12.78
CA CYS A 156 4.69 -14.64 11.70
C CYS A 156 6.23 -14.75 11.69
N TRP A 157 6.94 -13.76 12.22
CA TRP A 157 8.41 -13.73 12.18
C TRP A 157 8.99 -13.91 13.58
N PRO A 158 9.94 -14.82 13.74
CA PRO A 158 10.55 -15.07 15.05
C PRO A 158 11.22 -13.80 15.58
N GLU A 159 11.32 -13.69 16.90
CA GLU A 159 11.96 -12.55 17.59
C GLU A 159 13.37 -12.23 17.05
N SER A 160 14.11 -13.26 16.62
CA SER A 160 15.43 -13.12 15.99
C SER A 160 15.44 -12.17 14.79
N SER A 161 14.33 -12.04 14.04
CA SER A 161 14.23 -11.11 12.92
C SER A 161 14.08 -9.64 13.34
N ASN A 162 13.71 -9.39 14.61
CA ASN A 162 13.49 -8.06 15.18
C ASN A 162 14.63 -7.60 16.10
N THR A 163 15.63 -8.45 16.39
CA THR A 163 16.80 -8.11 17.21
C THR A 163 17.69 -7.06 16.52
N LYS A 164 18.54 -6.40 17.28
CA LYS A 164 19.54 -5.46 16.74
C LYS A 164 20.48 -6.12 15.74
N ASP A 165 20.77 -7.40 15.94
CA ASP A 165 21.65 -8.22 15.09
C ASP A 165 20.96 -8.77 13.82
N SER A 166 19.66 -8.53 13.63
CA SER A 166 18.94 -9.03 12.46
C SER A 166 19.48 -8.46 11.14
N ILE A 167 19.64 -9.31 10.11
CA ILE A 167 20.00 -8.90 8.75
C ILE A 167 19.03 -7.86 8.18
N PHE A 168 17.75 -7.91 8.61
CA PHE A 168 16.74 -6.96 8.18
C PHE A 168 16.95 -5.53 8.71
N LYS A 169 17.77 -5.36 9.74
CA LYS A 169 18.15 -4.04 10.30
C LYS A 169 19.37 -3.42 9.61
N LEU A 170 20.03 -4.14 8.66
CA LEU A 170 21.21 -3.60 7.99
C LEU A 170 20.87 -2.32 7.21
N TYR A 171 21.58 -1.26 7.50
CA TYR A 171 21.34 0.10 7.02
C TYR A 171 21.32 0.17 5.48
N ARG A 172 20.28 0.77 4.92
CA ARG A 172 20.10 1.03 3.48
C ARG A 172 20.40 -0.14 2.54
N MET A 173 20.39 -1.38 3.01
CA MET A 173 20.45 -2.54 2.13
C MET A 173 19.07 -2.80 1.50
N ARG A 174 19.05 -3.04 0.18
CA ARG A 174 17.80 -3.34 -0.55
C ARG A 174 17.15 -4.61 -0.01
N SER A 175 15.81 -4.59 0.13
CA SER A 175 15.03 -5.72 0.65
C SER A 175 15.33 -7.04 -0.07
N LYS A 176 15.43 -7.02 -1.40
CA LYS A 176 15.78 -8.22 -2.20
C LYS A 176 17.10 -8.83 -1.78
N LYS A 177 18.15 -8.01 -1.50
CA LYS A 177 19.46 -8.51 -1.06
C LYS A 177 19.40 -9.06 0.37
N LYS A 178 18.65 -8.42 1.28
CA LYS A 178 18.42 -8.92 2.64
C LYS A 178 17.72 -10.28 2.64
N LEU A 179 16.67 -10.44 1.83
CA LEU A 179 15.96 -11.71 1.68
C LEU A 179 16.88 -12.78 1.11
N SER A 180 17.66 -12.48 0.08
CA SER A 180 18.64 -13.42 -0.50
C SER A 180 19.67 -13.90 0.53
N LEU A 181 20.16 -13.02 1.39
CA LEU A 181 21.05 -13.39 2.49
C LEU A 181 20.36 -14.27 3.52
N TYR A 182 19.15 -13.91 3.90
CA TYR A 182 18.33 -14.68 4.83
C TYR A 182 18.04 -16.10 4.32
N ASP A 183 17.71 -16.25 3.03
CA ASP A 183 17.48 -17.54 2.38
C ASP A 183 18.76 -18.43 2.34
N GLN A 184 19.94 -17.81 2.38
CA GLN A 184 21.23 -18.48 2.52
C GLN A 184 21.60 -18.82 3.98
N GLY A 185 20.70 -18.56 4.93
CA GLY A 185 20.94 -18.79 6.36
C GLY A 185 21.66 -17.65 7.09
N ILE A 186 21.91 -16.52 6.40
CA ILE A 186 22.52 -15.31 6.97
C ILE A 186 21.38 -14.43 7.51
N ASP A 187 20.82 -14.78 8.64
CA ASP A 187 19.70 -14.13 9.31
C ASP A 187 20.14 -13.01 10.26
N THR A 188 21.43 -13.02 10.66
CA THR A 188 22.02 -12.04 11.59
C THR A 188 23.25 -11.36 10.98
N LEU A 189 23.58 -10.16 11.48
CA LEU A 189 24.76 -9.40 11.07
C LEU A 189 26.06 -10.11 11.42
N SER A 190 26.06 -10.85 12.55
CA SER A 190 27.19 -11.66 13.01
C SER A 190 27.57 -12.81 12.06
N LYS A 191 26.63 -13.27 11.23
CA LYS A 191 26.87 -14.31 10.22
C LYS A 191 27.47 -13.77 8.91
N ILE A 192 27.56 -12.46 8.72
CA ILE A 192 28.16 -11.87 7.52
C ILE A 192 29.67 -12.03 7.58
N LYS A 193 30.22 -12.86 6.71
CA LYS A 193 31.67 -13.14 6.63
C LYS A 193 32.41 -12.29 5.59
N THR A 194 31.72 -11.81 4.55
CA THR A 194 32.30 -11.07 3.44
C THR A 194 31.82 -9.63 3.43
N PHE A 195 32.75 -8.69 3.40
CA PHE A 195 32.49 -7.25 3.53
C PHE A 195 32.72 -6.46 2.22
N SER A 196 33.14 -7.12 1.14
CA SER A 196 33.49 -6.46 -0.14
C SER A 196 32.36 -5.58 -0.70
N ASP A 197 31.13 -6.07 -0.58
CA ASP A 197 29.94 -5.43 -1.17
C ASP A 197 29.20 -4.52 -0.20
N LEU A 198 29.75 -4.23 0.96
CA LEU A 198 29.14 -3.42 2.01
C LEU A 198 29.72 -2.01 2.01
N SER A 199 28.85 -1.03 2.23
CA SER A 199 29.29 0.35 2.48
C SER A 199 29.99 0.48 3.83
N ASP A 200 30.79 1.52 4.01
CA ASP A 200 31.50 1.75 5.27
C ASP A 200 30.56 1.90 6.47
N ILE A 201 29.40 2.53 6.24
CA ILE A 201 28.36 2.65 7.29
C ILE A 201 27.82 1.26 7.68
N GLN A 202 27.60 0.36 6.72
CA GLN A 202 27.17 -1.01 6.98
C GLN A 202 28.23 -1.79 7.75
N LYS A 203 29.51 -1.66 7.37
CA LYS A 203 30.65 -2.28 8.08
C LYS A 203 30.72 -1.76 9.54
N ILE A 204 30.58 -0.47 9.74
CA ILE A 204 30.54 0.15 11.07
C ILE A 204 29.37 -0.41 11.89
N GLN A 205 28.15 -0.48 11.30
CA GLN A 205 26.99 -1.05 11.96
C GLN A 205 27.22 -2.49 12.39
N ILE A 206 27.73 -3.34 11.50
CA ILE A 206 28.02 -4.75 11.81
C ILE A 206 29.03 -4.84 12.97
N ARG A 207 30.14 -4.13 12.87
CA ARG A 207 31.17 -4.12 13.91
C ARG A 207 30.61 -3.67 15.27
N SER A 208 29.89 -2.55 15.29
CA SER A 208 29.27 -2.00 16.51
C SER A 208 28.29 -3.00 17.12
N THR A 209 27.44 -3.63 16.27
CA THR A 209 26.43 -4.59 16.76
C THR A 209 27.06 -5.89 17.27
N VAL A 210 27.99 -6.46 16.53
CA VAL A 210 28.64 -7.76 16.85
C VAL A 210 29.50 -7.64 18.10
N ASN A 211 30.25 -6.55 18.24
CA ASN A 211 31.13 -6.32 19.38
C ASN A 211 30.40 -5.67 20.57
N ASN A 212 29.13 -5.27 20.38
CA ASN A 212 28.38 -4.47 21.36
C ASN A 212 29.15 -3.22 21.81
N GLU A 213 29.77 -2.52 20.88
CA GLU A 213 30.60 -1.35 21.11
C GLU A 213 30.04 -0.07 20.47
N GLU A 214 30.22 1.07 21.12
CA GLU A 214 29.97 2.37 20.51
C GLU A 214 31.18 2.81 19.69
N ILE A 215 30.96 3.15 18.41
CA ILE A 215 31.99 3.65 17.52
C ILE A 215 31.85 5.16 17.37
N ILE A 216 32.68 5.90 18.08
CA ILE A 216 32.68 7.37 18.12
C ILE A 216 33.95 7.93 17.47
N ASN A 217 33.79 8.67 16.37
CA ASN A 217 34.90 9.39 15.76
C ASN A 217 35.01 10.80 16.35
N LYS A 218 35.75 10.90 17.48
CA LYS A 218 35.94 12.18 18.20
C LYS A 218 36.54 13.28 17.32
N LYS A 219 37.43 12.93 16.36
CA LYS A 219 38.04 13.90 15.45
C LYS A 219 37.01 14.54 14.51
N ILE A 220 36.14 13.72 13.90
CA ILE A 220 35.06 14.22 13.05
C ILE A 220 34.11 15.11 13.84
N ILE A 221 33.71 14.67 15.03
CA ILE A 221 32.81 15.45 15.92
C ILE A 221 33.45 16.78 16.28
N LYS A 222 34.73 16.78 16.70
CA LYS A 222 35.44 18.01 17.05
C LYS A 222 35.52 18.98 15.87
N ASN A 223 35.84 18.45 14.66
CA ASN A 223 35.89 19.26 13.44
C ASN A 223 34.52 19.86 13.13
N PHE A 224 33.44 19.06 13.24
CA PHE A 224 32.07 19.56 13.03
C PHE A 224 31.73 20.69 14.05
N ILE A 225 31.97 20.45 15.33
CA ILE A 225 31.70 21.45 16.36
C ILE A 225 32.47 22.75 16.09
N SER A 226 33.72 22.66 15.59
CA SER A 226 34.53 23.86 15.29
C SER A 226 34.02 24.69 14.11
N THR A 227 33.11 24.16 13.29
CA THR A 227 32.45 24.91 12.21
C THR A 227 31.24 25.71 12.68
N ILE A 228 30.77 25.47 13.90
CA ILE A 228 29.59 26.13 14.45
C ILE A 228 29.97 27.50 14.98
N SER A 229 29.32 28.55 14.50
CA SER A 229 29.43 29.92 14.99
C SER A 229 28.08 30.43 15.49
N TYR A 230 28.13 31.28 16.54
CA TYR A 230 26.91 31.88 17.09
C TYR A 230 26.64 33.26 16.47
N PRO A 231 25.37 33.67 16.30
CA PRO A 231 24.14 32.90 16.65
C PRO A 231 23.87 31.71 15.71
N ILE A 232 23.29 30.62 16.27
CA ILE A 232 22.87 29.45 15.49
C ILE A 232 21.42 29.63 15.09
N SER A 233 21.13 29.42 13.80
CA SER A 233 19.76 29.32 13.27
C SER A 233 19.40 27.86 13.06
N TYR A 234 18.26 27.45 13.60
CA TYR A 234 17.68 26.12 13.36
C TYR A 234 16.63 26.26 12.27
N LEU A 235 16.78 25.47 11.19
CA LEU A 235 15.87 25.49 10.06
C LEU A 235 15.37 24.07 9.83
N ASP A 236 14.06 23.94 9.72
CA ASP A 236 13.39 22.70 9.36
C ASP A 236 12.39 22.96 8.23
N PHE A 237 12.12 21.94 7.41
CA PHE A 237 11.21 22.03 6.28
C PHE A 237 10.23 20.88 6.34
N GLU A 238 8.94 21.23 6.33
CA GLU A 238 7.87 20.26 6.16
C GLU A 238 7.34 20.32 4.74
N THR A 239 7.10 19.15 4.15
CA THR A 239 6.48 19.06 2.84
C THR A 239 5.00 18.84 2.96
N TYR A 240 4.23 19.69 2.31
CA TYR A 240 2.80 19.57 2.20
C TYR A 240 2.41 19.20 0.76
N THR A 241 1.50 18.25 0.61
CA THR A 241 0.97 17.85 -0.70
C THR A 241 -0.55 17.75 -0.64
N GLU A 242 -1.22 18.28 -1.64
CA GLU A 242 -2.69 18.27 -1.73
C GLU A 242 -3.14 17.52 -2.98
N PRO A 243 -4.15 16.64 -2.87
CA PRO A 243 -4.76 16.03 -4.05
C PRO A 243 -5.48 17.05 -4.94
N ILE A 244 -6.05 18.10 -4.33
CA ILE A 244 -6.64 19.24 -5.05
C ILE A 244 -5.79 20.47 -4.74
N PRO A 245 -5.11 21.06 -5.73
CA PRO A 245 -4.20 22.16 -5.50
C PRO A 245 -4.87 23.39 -4.86
N SER A 246 -4.24 23.98 -3.86
CA SER A 246 -4.69 25.23 -3.23
C SER A 246 -4.23 26.47 -4.00
N HIS A 247 -3.11 26.38 -4.73
CA HIS A 247 -2.49 27.52 -5.43
C HIS A 247 -2.57 27.39 -6.94
N ASN A 248 -2.64 28.55 -7.63
CA ASN A 248 -2.62 28.60 -9.09
C ASN A 248 -1.31 28.05 -9.66
N ASN A 249 -1.41 27.37 -10.80
CA ASN A 249 -0.33 26.66 -11.50
C ASN A 249 0.21 25.42 -10.77
N GLN A 250 -0.25 25.09 -9.58
CA GLN A 250 0.09 23.85 -8.87
C GLN A 250 -0.71 22.67 -9.45
N ARG A 251 -0.07 21.52 -9.54
CA ARG A 251 -0.67 20.24 -9.96
C ARG A 251 -1.09 19.39 -8.76
N PRO A 252 -2.01 18.44 -8.94
CA PRO A 252 -2.34 17.45 -7.90
C PRO A 252 -1.10 16.74 -7.38
N ASN A 253 -0.98 16.65 -6.04
CA ASN A 253 0.15 16.05 -5.33
C ASN A 253 1.54 16.64 -5.68
N GLU A 254 1.61 17.84 -6.22
CA GLU A 254 2.87 18.57 -6.41
C GLU A 254 3.40 19.06 -5.04
N ARG A 255 4.75 18.94 -4.86
CA ARG A 255 5.46 19.33 -3.63
C ARG A 255 6.16 20.68 -3.82
#